data_387d1ea6d567b5a480aa11eb7a83d230
#
_entry.id   387d1ea6d567b5a480aa11eb7a83d230
#
_cell.length_a   1.000
_cell.length_b   1.000
_cell.length_c   1.000
_cell.angle_alpha   90.00
_cell.angle_beta   90.00
_cell.angle_gamma   90.00
#
_symmetry.space_group_name_H-M   'P 1'
#
loop_
_entity.id
_entity.type
_entity.pdbx_description
1 polymer ?
#
loop_
_entity_poly.entity_id
_entity_poly.type
_entity_poly.pdbx_seq_one_letter_code
_entity_poly.pdbx_strand_id
1 'polypeptide(L)'
;MHIRFSRHARSRMKLFGIEQTDVELTISHPEQSLIDGDSLIATRGFENKYSGYPLKAVYCRIDNDILVVTVYPLKKQREKS
;
A
#
# COMPACT_ATOMS: atom_id res chain seq x y z
N MET A 1 16.86 6.86 -1.85
CA MET A 1 15.50 6.72 -2.43
C MET A 1 14.50 7.35 -1.50
N HIS A 2 13.63 8.19 -2.01
CA HIS A 2 12.59 8.82 -1.24
C HIS A 2 11.24 8.20 -1.58
N ILE A 3 10.40 8.10 -0.58
CA ILE A 3 9.02 7.65 -0.78
C ILE A 3 8.12 8.84 -0.56
N ARG A 4 7.39 9.21 -1.60
CA ARG A 4 6.46 10.33 -1.55
C ARG A 4 5.05 9.79 -1.60
N PHE A 5 4.13 10.56 -1.07
CA PHE A 5 2.73 10.15 -1.00
C PHE A 5 1.88 11.17 -1.72
N SER A 6 1.04 10.69 -2.64
CA SER A 6 0.10 11.57 -3.32
C SER A 6 -0.91 12.09 -2.32
N ARG A 7 -1.65 13.13 -2.72
CA ARG A 7 -2.71 13.65 -1.86
C ARG A 7 -3.74 12.58 -1.56
N HIS A 8 -4.08 11.78 -2.57
CA HIS A 8 -5.03 10.69 -2.40
C HIS A 8 -4.50 9.66 -1.40
N ALA A 9 -3.21 9.30 -1.51
CA ALA A 9 -2.62 8.35 -0.58
C ALA A 9 -2.65 8.88 0.84
N ARG A 10 -2.31 10.16 1.02
CA ARG A 10 -2.33 10.74 2.36
C ARG A 10 -3.73 10.74 2.94
N SER A 11 -4.71 11.02 2.10
CA SER A 11 -6.10 11.02 2.53
C SER A 11 -6.54 9.63 2.99
N ARG A 12 -6.13 8.60 2.24
CA ARG A 12 -6.45 7.22 2.61
C ARG A 12 -5.75 6.80 3.88
N MET A 13 -4.49 7.20 4.03
CA MET A 13 -3.76 6.86 5.25
C MET A 13 -4.44 7.48 6.47
N LYS A 14 -4.90 8.71 6.33
CA LYS A 14 -5.58 9.37 7.43
C LYS A 14 -6.92 8.70 7.71
N LEU A 15 -7.66 8.36 6.66
CA LEU A 15 -8.97 7.74 6.81
C LEU A 15 -8.88 6.40 7.53
N PHE A 16 -7.89 5.60 7.19
CA PHE A 16 -7.76 4.26 7.75
C PHE A 16 -6.76 4.14 8.88
N GLY A 17 -6.15 5.24 9.27
CA GLY A 17 -5.16 5.21 10.34
C GLY A 17 -3.91 4.44 9.97
N ILE A 18 -3.47 4.53 8.72
CA ILE A 18 -2.31 3.80 8.25
C ILE A 18 -1.05 4.59 8.54
N GLU A 19 -0.08 3.93 9.15
CA GLU A 19 1.19 4.57 9.48
C GLU A 19 2.13 4.56 8.28
N GLN A 20 2.87 5.62 8.14
CA GLN A 20 3.82 5.75 7.04
C GLN A 20 4.85 4.62 7.04
N THR A 21 5.34 4.25 8.21
CA THR A 21 6.32 3.18 8.31
C THR A 21 5.77 1.86 7.80
N ASP A 22 4.48 1.61 8.01
CA ASP A 22 3.87 0.37 7.53
C ASP A 22 3.72 0.38 6.02
N VAL A 23 3.46 1.55 5.43
CA VAL A 23 3.42 1.65 3.97
C VAL A 23 4.81 1.38 3.40
N GLU A 24 5.82 1.97 4.02
CA GLU A 24 7.19 1.77 3.56
C GLU A 24 7.60 0.31 3.65
N LEU A 25 7.19 -0.35 4.72
CA LEU A 25 7.49 -1.76 4.89
C LEU A 25 6.75 -2.62 3.86
N THR A 26 5.52 -2.25 3.55
CA THR A 26 4.76 -2.95 2.53
C THR A 26 5.46 -2.91 1.18
N ILE A 27 6.04 -1.76 0.85
CA ILE A 27 6.71 -1.58 -0.43
C ILE A 27 8.06 -2.27 -0.44
N SER A 28 8.81 -2.16 0.65
CA SER A 28 10.17 -2.70 0.68
C SER A 28 10.21 -4.21 0.92
N HIS A 29 9.22 -4.75 1.65
CA HIS A 29 9.17 -6.17 1.94
C HIS A 29 7.77 -6.72 1.73
N PRO A 30 7.29 -6.68 0.49
CA PRO A 30 5.93 -7.13 0.23
C PRO A 30 5.81 -8.64 0.33
N GLU A 31 4.64 -9.11 0.73
CA GLU A 31 4.35 -10.53 0.69
C GLU A 31 3.91 -10.93 -0.71
N GLN A 32 3.29 -10.00 -1.42
CA GLN A 32 2.92 -10.20 -2.82
C GLN A 32 3.14 -8.90 -3.56
N SER A 33 3.52 -9.01 -4.80
CA SER A 33 3.67 -7.83 -5.64
C SER A 33 3.27 -8.16 -7.07
N LEU A 34 2.72 -7.16 -7.74
CA LEU A 34 2.25 -7.28 -9.10
C LEU A 34 2.66 -6.04 -9.86
N ILE A 35 2.74 -6.19 -11.18
CA ILE A 35 2.95 -5.06 -12.07
C ILE A 35 1.67 -4.89 -12.86
N ASP A 36 1.15 -3.67 -12.88
CA ASP A 36 -0.09 -3.37 -13.59
C ASP A 36 0.16 -2.12 -14.42
N GLY A 37 0.55 -2.30 -15.67
CA GLY A 37 0.89 -1.18 -16.51
C GLY A 37 2.11 -0.47 -15.97
N ASP A 38 1.96 0.82 -15.71
CA ASP A 38 3.04 1.62 -15.13
C ASP A 38 3.04 1.62 -13.63
N SER A 39 2.12 0.90 -13.03
CA SER A 39 1.99 0.86 -11.58
C SER A 39 2.52 -0.43 -11.01
N LEU A 40 2.96 -0.35 -9.77
CA LEU A 40 3.38 -1.50 -9.00
C LEU A 40 2.44 -1.63 -7.83
N ILE A 41 2.10 -2.86 -7.49
CA ILE A 41 1.17 -3.11 -6.40
C ILE A 41 1.86 -4.03 -5.41
N ALA A 42 1.91 -3.60 -4.17
CA ALA A 42 2.51 -4.38 -3.09
C ALA A 42 1.48 -4.63 -2.02
N THR A 43 1.51 -5.82 -1.45
CA THR A 43 0.57 -6.21 -0.41
C THR A 43 1.34 -6.86 0.73
N ARG A 44 0.99 -6.51 1.95
CA ARG A 44 1.62 -7.09 3.13
C ARG A 44 0.65 -7.10 4.30
N GLY A 45 0.61 -8.23 5.02
CA GLY A 45 -0.21 -8.34 6.21
C GLY A 45 0.53 -7.83 7.44
N PHE A 46 -0.23 -7.38 8.43
CA PHE A 46 0.31 -6.90 9.69
C PHE A 46 -0.52 -7.49 10.82
N GLU A 47 0.16 -8.08 11.79
CA GLU A 47 -0.52 -8.66 12.92
C GLU A 47 -1.09 -7.56 13.81
N ASN A 48 -2.32 -7.77 14.23
CA ASN A 48 -2.95 -6.85 15.19
C ASN A 48 -3.10 -5.42 14.71
N LYS A 49 -3.10 -5.25 13.40
CA LYS A 49 -3.32 -3.93 12.82
C LYS A 49 -4.29 -4.04 11.68
N TYR A 50 -4.98 -2.95 11.43
CA TYR A 50 -5.88 -2.82 10.25
C TYR A 50 -6.93 -3.93 10.23
N SER A 51 -7.42 -4.29 11.39
CA SER A 51 -8.45 -5.32 11.55
C SER A 51 -8.06 -6.65 10.91
N GLY A 52 -6.76 -6.90 10.82
CA GLY A 52 -6.27 -8.15 10.23
C GLY A 52 -6.18 -8.14 8.72
N TYR A 53 -6.60 -7.06 8.07
CA TYR A 53 -6.51 -6.98 6.62
C TYR A 53 -5.10 -6.56 6.21
N PRO A 54 -4.58 -7.12 5.13
CA PRO A 54 -3.29 -6.67 4.64
C PRO A 54 -3.40 -5.29 4.00
N LEU A 55 -2.30 -4.56 4.00
CA LEU A 55 -2.25 -3.29 3.29
C LEU A 55 -1.93 -3.54 1.84
N LYS A 56 -2.61 -2.81 0.98
CA LYS A 56 -2.32 -2.81 -0.45
C LYS A 56 -1.85 -1.41 -0.82
N ALA A 57 -0.65 -1.30 -1.35
CA ALA A 57 -0.09 -0.03 -1.78
C ALA A 57 0.11 -0.07 -3.29
N VAL A 58 -0.41 0.95 -3.96
CA VAL A 58 -0.21 1.12 -5.40
C VAL A 58 0.75 2.28 -5.56
N TYR A 59 1.86 2.02 -6.23
CA TYR A 59 2.89 3.04 -6.36
C TYR A 59 3.54 2.96 -7.73
N CYS A 60 4.28 3.99 -8.08
CA CYS A 60 5.05 3.99 -9.30
C CYS A 60 6.44 4.54 -8.98
N ARG A 61 7.37 4.26 -9.86
CA ARG A 61 8.73 4.75 -9.71
C ARG A 61 8.92 5.97 -10.60
N ILE A 62 9.49 7.00 -10.02
CA ILE A 62 9.80 8.22 -10.73
C ILE A 62 11.26 8.51 -10.45
N ASP A 63 12.10 8.31 -11.45
CA ASP A 63 13.55 8.42 -11.29
C ASP A 63 14.00 7.49 -10.17
N ASN A 64 14.61 8.02 -9.12
CA ASN A 64 15.05 7.20 -8.00
C ASN A 64 14.07 7.22 -6.84
N ASP A 65 12.92 7.82 -7.06
CA ASP A 65 11.91 7.97 -6.00
C ASP A 65 10.74 7.07 -6.26
N ILE A 66 9.94 6.89 -5.22
CA ILE A 66 8.71 6.14 -5.29
C ILE A 66 7.57 7.08 -4.93
N LEU A 67 6.53 7.07 -5.76
CA LEU A 67 5.32 7.82 -5.46
C LEU A 67 4.21 6.85 -5.15
N VAL A 68 3.72 6.90 -3.91
CA VAL A 68 2.59 6.06 -3.51
C VAL A 68 1.32 6.77 -3.98
N VAL A 69 0.62 6.12 -4.90
CA VAL A 69 -0.59 6.70 -5.50
C VAL A 69 -1.77 6.50 -4.57
N THR A 70 -1.89 5.32 -4.00
CA THR A 70 -2.95 5.04 -3.05
C THR A 70 -2.53 3.88 -2.15
N VAL A 71 -3.15 3.78 -0.99
CA VAL A 71 -2.92 2.68 -0.07
C VAL A 71 -4.17 2.51 0.78
N TYR A 72 -4.52 1.26 1.04
CA TYR A 72 -5.70 0.98 1.86
C TYR A 72 -5.65 -0.46 2.36
N PRO A 73 -6.40 -0.77 3.42
CA PRO A 73 -6.52 -2.15 3.85
C PRO A 73 -7.30 -2.93 2.79
N LEU A 74 -6.76 -4.07 2.36
CA LEU A 74 -7.40 -4.86 1.33
C LEU A 74 -8.40 -5.80 1.98
N LYS A 75 -9.64 -5.42 1.96
CA LYS A 75 -10.68 -6.25 2.54
C LYS A 75 -10.92 -7.43 1.63
N LYS A 76 -10.94 -8.61 2.23
CA LYS A 76 -11.15 -9.80 1.46
C LYS A 76 -12.47 -9.77 0.82
N GLN A 77 -12.48 -10.14 -0.39
CA GLN A 77 -13.73 -10.23 -1.07
C GLN A 77 -14.43 -11.45 -0.60
N ARG A 78 -15.58 -11.41 -0.45
CA ARG A 78 -16.19 -12.48 -0.01
C ARG A 78 -16.31 -13.40 -0.97
N GLU A 79 -16.02 -14.16 -1.15
CA GLU A 79 -15.84 -14.85 -2.18
C GLU A 79 -16.83 -15.44 -2.47
N LYS A 80 -17.33 -15.33 -2.60
CA LYS A 80 -18.08 -15.66 -2.93
C LYS A 80 -18.33 -16.35 -3.06
N SER A 81 -18.56 -16.47 -2.80
CA SER A 81 -18.76 -16.96 -2.79
C SER A 81 -19.10 -17.31 -2.86
#